data_8206a7b1e820e49165d69398fb2dda80
#
_entry.id   8206a7b1e820e49165d69398fb2dda80
#
_cell.length_a   1.000
_cell.length_b   1.000
_cell.length_c   1.000
_cell.angle_alpha   90.00
_cell.angle_beta   90.00
_cell.angle_gamma   90.00
#
_symmetry.space_group_name_H-M   'P 1'
#
loop_
_entity.id
_entity.type
_entity.pdbx_description
1 polymer ?
#
loop_
_entity_poly.entity_id
_entity_poly.type
_entity_poly.pdbx_seq_one_letter_code
_entity_poly.pdbx_strand_id
1 'polypeptide(L)'
;MNQHPTVPTVTLRATDEKRAGFSVVKNFSNVGELTGCEVPYNTGFYFDNLQRLGLVSNGGNMVVLSDESLYEPLENNKYMHDKMNNIRQQQTYNRPLLMAGFFELSDYGKAFCKACMTIQIYTVITAES
;
A
#
# COMPACT_ATOMS: atom_id res chain seq x y z
N MET A 1 19.35 -16.92 0.23
CA MET A 1 18.28 -16.53 -0.67
C MET A 1 17.98 -15.04 -0.48
N ASN A 2 18.09 -14.28 -1.55
CA ASN A 2 17.88 -12.83 -1.46
C ASN A 2 16.40 -12.52 -1.55
N GLN A 3 15.74 -12.57 -0.41
CA GLN A 3 14.37 -12.08 -0.35
C GLN A 3 14.38 -10.57 -0.15
N HIS A 4 13.62 -9.90 -1.00
CA HIS A 4 13.43 -8.47 -0.84
C HIS A 4 12.28 -8.24 0.15
N PRO A 5 12.44 -7.29 1.10
CA PRO A 5 11.33 -6.92 1.96
C PRO A 5 10.15 -6.42 1.14
N THR A 6 8.95 -6.85 1.51
CA THR A 6 7.71 -6.47 0.83
C THR A 6 6.77 -5.77 1.78
N VAL A 7 5.94 -4.87 1.21
CA VAL A 7 4.91 -4.16 1.95
C VAL A 7 3.59 -4.42 1.25
N PRO A 8 2.63 -5.09 1.90
CA PRO A 8 1.31 -5.28 1.30
C PRO A 8 0.56 -3.96 1.21
N THR A 9 -0.19 -3.77 0.14
CA THR A 9 -0.99 -2.59 -0.10
C THR A 9 -2.37 -2.98 -0.62
N VAL A 10 -3.35 -2.11 -0.43
CA VAL A 10 -4.66 -2.25 -1.07
C VAL A 10 -5.02 -0.94 -1.75
N THR A 11 -5.66 -1.05 -2.89
CA THR A 11 -6.23 0.09 -3.62
C THR A 11 -7.74 -0.03 -3.57
N LEU A 12 -8.41 1.04 -3.12
CA LEU A 12 -9.86 1.09 -3.07
C LEU A 12 -10.36 1.88 -4.27
N ARG A 13 -11.24 1.24 -5.05
CA ARG A 13 -11.89 1.87 -6.20
C ARG A 13 -13.38 2.02 -5.95
N ALA A 14 -13.93 3.09 -6.47
CA ALA A 14 -15.36 3.28 -6.57
C ALA A 14 -15.78 2.86 -7.99
N THR A 15 -16.65 1.85 -8.10
CA THR A 15 -16.99 1.24 -9.39
C THR A 15 -18.51 1.19 -9.59
N ASP A 16 -18.90 0.99 -10.85
CA ASP A 16 -20.28 0.72 -11.22
C ASP A 16 -20.48 -0.79 -11.44
N GLU A 17 -21.64 -1.16 -11.99
CA GLU A 17 -21.99 -2.56 -12.26
C GLU A 17 -21.02 -3.25 -13.21
N LYS A 18 -20.38 -2.50 -14.09
CA LYS A 18 -19.45 -3.00 -15.09
C LYS A 18 -17.99 -2.90 -14.62
N ARG A 19 -17.78 -2.55 -13.35
CA ARG A 19 -16.46 -2.35 -12.74
C ARG A 19 -15.69 -1.16 -13.33
N ALA A 20 -16.36 -0.29 -14.04
CA ALA A 20 -15.78 0.99 -14.45
C ALA A 20 -15.81 1.95 -13.26
N GLY A 21 -14.79 2.78 -13.14
CA GLY A 21 -14.73 3.72 -12.04
C GLY A 21 -13.35 4.33 -11.87
N PHE A 22 -13.04 4.70 -10.65
CA PHE A 22 -11.80 5.41 -10.33
C PHE A 22 -11.27 5.00 -8.97
N SER A 23 -9.98 5.21 -8.76
CA SER A 23 -9.33 4.92 -7.48
C SER A 23 -9.62 6.04 -6.48
N VAL A 24 -10.12 5.67 -5.32
CA VAL A 24 -10.38 6.59 -4.20
C VAL A 24 -9.17 6.62 -3.26
N VAL A 25 -8.63 5.45 -2.92
CA VAL A 25 -7.42 5.33 -2.11
C VAL A 25 -6.48 4.40 -2.87
N LYS A 26 -5.30 4.90 -3.23
CA LYS A 26 -4.33 4.16 -4.02
C LYS A 26 -3.19 3.67 -3.13
N ASN A 27 -2.90 2.37 -3.21
CA ASN A 27 -1.76 1.75 -2.53
C ASN A 27 -1.71 2.06 -1.03
N PHE A 28 -2.83 1.88 -0.36
CA PHE A 28 -2.91 2.09 1.08
C PHE A 28 -2.12 1.00 1.82
N SER A 29 -1.38 1.43 2.83
CA SER A 29 -0.65 0.55 3.75
C SER A 29 -0.68 1.16 5.15
N ASN A 30 -0.58 0.32 6.17
CA ASN A 30 -0.47 0.80 7.55
C ASN A 30 0.96 1.21 7.93
N VAL A 31 1.91 1.13 6.99
CA VAL A 31 3.30 1.48 7.28
C VAL A 31 3.45 2.94 7.71
N GLY A 32 2.59 3.83 7.21
CA GLY A 32 2.61 5.23 7.63
C GLY A 32 2.31 5.40 9.11
N GLU A 33 1.35 4.64 9.63
CA GLU A 33 1.03 4.67 11.05
C GLU A 33 2.17 4.07 11.88
N LEU A 34 2.75 2.96 11.40
CA LEU A 34 3.82 2.27 12.10
C LEU A 34 5.10 3.09 12.18
N THR A 35 5.37 3.90 11.17
CA THR A 35 6.59 4.73 11.12
C THR A 35 6.40 6.13 11.66
N GLY A 36 5.18 6.48 12.07
CA GLY A 36 4.90 7.80 12.61
C GLY A 36 4.93 8.91 11.57
N CYS A 37 4.54 8.61 10.33
CA CYS A 37 4.43 9.61 9.28
C CYS A 37 3.47 10.71 9.67
N GLU A 38 3.75 11.94 9.23
CA GLU A 38 2.92 13.10 9.51
C GLU A 38 1.51 12.96 8.93
N VAL A 39 1.40 12.36 7.74
CA VAL A 39 0.12 12.05 7.10
C VAL A 39 0.06 10.55 6.83
N PRO A 40 -0.29 9.73 7.85
CA PRO A 40 -0.13 8.28 7.76
C PRO A 40 -1.00 7.59 6.72
N TYR A 41 -2.10 8.23 6.29
CA TYR A 41 -3.01 7.61 5.31
C TYR A 41 -2.66 7.95 3.87
N ASN A 42 -1.62 8.74 3.65
CA ASN A 42 -1.20 9.15 2.31
C ASN A 42 -0.04 8.28 1.79
N THR A 43 -0.08 6.99 2.09
CA THR A 43 1.01 6.06 1.75
C THR A 43 1.17 5.89 0.24
N GLY A 44 0.07 5.97 -0.52
CA GLY A 44 0.15 5.88 -1.98
C GLY A 44 1.05 6.95 -2.58
N PHE A 45 0.95 8.17 -2.08
CA PHE A 45 1.80 9.27 -2.53
C PHE A 45 3.27 9.01 -2.20
N TYR A 46 3.54 8.52 -0.99
CA TYR A 46 4.91 8.19 -0.60
C TYR A 46 5.48 7.06 -1.45
N PHE A 47 4.71 6.01 -1.70
CA PHE A 47 5.17 4.90 -2.55
C PHE A 47 5.41 5.33 -3.99
N ASP A 48 4.57 6.22 -4.55
CA ASP A 48 4.78 6.75 -5.88
C ASP A 48 6.12 7.47 -5.98
N ASN A 49 6.47 8.26 -4.98
CA ASN A 49 7.75 8.96 -4.94
C ASN A 49 8.92 8.00 -4.81
N LEU A 50 8.82 7.00 -3.94
CA LEU A 50 9.87 6.01 -3.74
C LEU A 50 10.08 5.19 -5.02
N GLN A 51 9.00 4.84 -5.72
CA GLN A 51 9.09 4.12 -6.98
C GLN A 51 9.76 4.96 -8.06
N ARG A 52 9.40 6.23 -8.16
CA ARG A 52 10.01 7.15 -9.11
C ARG A 52 11.52 7.27 -8.89
N LEU A 53 11.97 7.18 -7.65
CA LEU A 53 13.37 7.23 -7.29
C LEU A 53 14.09 5.88 -7.44
N GLY A 54 13.35 4.81 -7.77
CA GLY A 54 13.92 3.48 -7.93
C GLY A 54 14.20 2.74 -6.63
N LEU A 55 13.69 3.24 -5.51
CA LEU A 55 13.92 2.65 -4.19
C LEU A 55 13.00 1.46 -3.91
N VAL A 56 11.81 1.48 -4.48
CA VAL A 56 10.86 0.37 -4.42
C VAL A 56 10.34 0.05 -5.81
N SER A 57 9.86 -1.17 -6.00
CA SER A 57 9.18 -1.59 -7.22
C SER A 57 7.80 -2.09 -6.87
N ASN A 58 6.83 -1.81 -7.76
CA ASN A 58 5.46 -2.28 -7.60
C ASN A 58 5.39 -3.73 -8.08
N GLY A 59 4.80 -4.60 -7.24
CA GLY A 59 4.60 -6.00 -7.59
C GLY A 59 3.48 -6.23 -8.60
N GLY A 60 2.71 -5.19 -8.94
CA GLY A 60 1.62 -5.26 -9.89
C GLY A 60 0.25 -5.35 -9.20
N ASN A 61 -0.78 -4.87 -9.91
CA ASN A 61 -2.14 -4.79 -9.36
C ASN A 61 -2.85 -6.15 -9.31
N MET A 62 -2.37 -7.13 -10.05
CA MET A 62 -3.01 -8.45 -10.10
C MET A 62 -2.18 -9.52 -9.41
N VAL A 63 -1.05 -9.14 -8.83
CA VAL A 63 -0.16 -10.06 -8.13
C VAL A 63 -0.26 -9.76 -6.63
N VAL A 64 -0.63 -10.78 -5.86
CA VAL A 64 -0.79 -10.66 -4.42
C VAL A 64 0.25 -11.53 -3.71
N LEU A 65 0.58 -11.14 -2.48
CA LEU A 65 1.43 -11.97 -1.65
C LEU A 65 0.67 -13.25 -1.29
N SER A 66 1.40 -14.36 -1.17
CA SER A 66 0.79 -15.67 -0.91
C SER A 66 0.13 -15.77 0.47
N ASP A 67 0.56 -14.97 1.42
CA ASP A 67 -0.03 -14.94 2.75
C ASP A 67 -1.15 -13.89 2.81
N GLU A 68 -2.38 -14.35 2.67
CA GLU A 68 -3.55 -13.47 2.68
C GLU A 68 -3.74 -12.75 4.01
N SER A 69 -3.23 -13.31 5.10
CA SER A 69 -3.37 -12.67 6.42
C SER A 69 -2.65 -11.33 6.51
N LEU A 70 -1.70 -11.07 5.63
CA LEU A 70 -1.01 -9.79 5.57
C LEU A 70 -1.93 -8.64 5.15
N TYR A 71 -3.01 -8.94 4.46
CA TYR A 71 -3.96 -7.92 3.97
C TYR A 71 -5.08 -7.62 4.96
N GLU A 72 -5.34 -8.51 5.92
CA GLU A 72 -6.45 -8.31 6.88
C GLU A 72 -6.37 -6.99 7.63
N PRO A 73 -5.22 -6.58 8.19
CA PRO A 73 -5.17 -5.29 8.89
C PRO A 73 -5.48 -4.10 7.98
N LEU A 74 -5.18 -4.21 6.69
CA LEU A 74 -5.47 -3.15 5.73
C LEU A 74 -6.94 -3.11 5.36
N GLU A 75 -7.54 -4.28 5.12
CA GLU A 75 -8.94 -4.40 4.76
C GLU A 75 -9.86 -4.03 5.91
N ASN A 76 -9.44 -4.29 7.16
CA ASN A 76 -10.20 -4.01 8.37
C ASN A 76 -9.86 -2.66 9.01
N ASN A 77 -9.02 -1.86 8.37
CA ASN A 77 -8.66 -0.55 8.88
C ASN A 77 -9.87 0.38 8.86
N LYS A 78 -10.04 1.15 9.94
CA LYS A 78 -11.18 2.06 10.08
C LYS A 78 -11.22 3.11 8.96
N TYR A 79 -10.07 3.66 8.59
CA TYR A 79 -10.00 4.63 7.51
C TYR A 79 -10.54 4.07 6.20
N MET A 80 -10.18 2.81 5.89
CA MET A 80 -10.66 2.13 4.68
C MET A 80 -12.15 1.85 4.76
N HIS A 81 -12.65 1.43 5.92
CA HIS A 81 -14.07 1.19 6.13
C HIS A 81 -14.89 2.45 5.95
N ASP A 82 -14.41 3.58 6.47
CA ASP A 82 -15.09 4.87 6.32
C ASP A 82 -15.15 5.28 4.84
N LYS A 83 -14.07 5.08 4.11
CA LYS A 83 -14.04 5.37 2.67
C LYS A 83 -14.97 4.46 1.87
N MET A 84 -15.02 3.18 2.22
CA MET A 84 -15.94 2.24 1.58
C MET A 84 -17.40 2.63 1.82
N ASN A 85 -17.74 3.04 3.04
CA ASN A 85 -19.08 3.50 3.36
C ASN A 85 -19.45 4.77 2.60
N ASN A 86 -18.50 5.68 2.43
CA ASN A 86 -18.72 6.88 1.62
C ASN A 86 -19.02 6.52 0.17
N ILE A 87 -18.32 5.54 -0.38
CA ILE A 87 -18.58 5.06 -1.75
C ILE A 87 -20.00 4.52 -1.86
N ARG A 88 -20.44 3.71 -0.90
CA ARG A 88 -21.78 3.11 -0.94
C ARG A 88 -22.91 4.13 -0.91
N GLN A 89 -22.63 5.34 -0.42
CA GLN A 89 -23.62 6.42 -0.36
C GLN A 89 -23.68 7.27 -1.63
N GLN A 90 -22.80 7.03 -2.60
CA GLN A 90 -22.80 7.76 -3.87
C GLN A 90 -23.96 7.31 -4.77
N GLN A 91 -24.44 8.20 -5.62
CA GLN A 91 -25.50 7.87 -6.57
C GLN A 91 -24.98 7.01 -7.72
N THR A 92 -23.74 7.27 -8.15
CA THR A 92 -23.03 6.50 -9.17
C THR A 92 -21.72 6.03 -8.60
N TYR A 93 -21.14 4.97 -9.20
CA TYR A 93 -19.88 4.40 -8.72
C TYR A 93 -19.96 4.10 -7.23
N ASN A 94 -21.02 3.39 -6.84
CA ASN A 94 -21.34 3.14 -5.43
C ASN A 94 -20.91 1.75 -4.94
N ARG A 95 -20.10 1.03 -5.72
CA ARG A 95 -19.61 -0.30 -5.38
C ARG A 95 -18.13 -0.20 -5.03
N PRO A 96 -17.74 -0.37 -3.75
CA PRO A 96 -16.33 -0.40 -3.40
C PRO A 96 -15.69 -1.70 -3.87
N LEU A 97 -14.51 -1.59 -4.45
CA LEU A 97 -13.71 -2.70 -4.92
C LEU A 97 -12.30 -2.57 -4.34
N LEU A 98 -11.87 -3.58 -3.55
CA LEU A 98 -10.53 -3.63 -2.99
C LEU A 98 -9.65 -4.47 -3.91
N MET A 99 -8.50 -3.92 -4.28
CA MET A 99 -7.50 -4.59 -5.09
C MET A 99 -6.21 -4.71 -4.28
N ALA A 100 -5.80 -5.94 -4.00
CA ALA A 100 -4.58 -6.22 -3.25
C ALA A 100 -3.36 -6.11 -4.16
N GLY A 101 -2.25 -5.65 -3.61
CA GLY A 101 -0.97 -5.57 -4.30
C GLY A 101 0.15 -5.52 -3.28
N PHE A 102 1.36 -5.20 -3.72
CA PHE A 102 2.48 -5.02 -2.81
C PHE A 102 3.57 -4.21 -3.47
N PHE A 103 4.41 -3.60 -2.64
CA PHE A 103 5.67 -3.00 -3.05
C PHE A 103 6.83 -3.81 -2.49
N GLU A 104 7.93 -3.82 -3.22
CA GLU A 104 9.13 -4.56 -2.88
C GLU A 104 10.30 -3.58 -2.87
N LEU A 105 11.13 -3.66 -1.83
CA LEU A 105 12.34 -2.84 -1.75
C LEU A 105 13.34 -3.33 -2.80
N SER A 106 13.77 -2.44 -3.70
CA SER A 106 14.74 -2.77 -4.76
C SER A 106 16.14 -2.96 -4.18
N ASP A 107 17.06 -3.54 -4.98
CA ASP A 107 18.46 -3.61 -4.58
C ASP A 107 19.05 -2.24 -4.36
N TYR A 108 18.71 -1.28 -5.22
CA TYR A 108 19.11 0.11 -5.03
C TYR A 108 18.53 0.68 -3.75
N GLY A 109 17.26 0.36 -3.46
CA GLY A 109 16.61 0.79 -2.22
C GLY A 109 17.28 0.22 -0.99
N LYS A 110 17.69 -1.05 -1.01
CA LYS A 110 18.44 -1.65 0.08
C LYS A 110 19.77 -0.96 0.33
N ALA A 111 20.51 -0.69 -0.74
CA ALA A 111 21.79 0.02 -0.65
C ALA A 111 21.59 1.44 -0.12
N PHE A 112 20.56 2.12 -0.58
CA PHE A 112 20.21 3.45 -0.10
C PHE A 112 19.89 3.44 1.40
N CYS A 113 19.09 2.48 1.85
CA CYS A 113 18.75 2.35 3.27
C CYS A 113 19.98 2.17 4.14
N LYS A 114 20.92 1.33 3.69
CA LYS A 114 22.17 1.10 4.44
C LYS A 114 23.06 2.32 4.48
N ALA A 115 23.08 3.11 3.41
CA ALA A 115 24.02 4.22 3.28
C ALA A 115 23.50 5.53 3.86
N CYS A 116 22.18 5.80 3.72
CA CYS A 116 21.64 7.14 3.89
C CYS A 116 20.46 7.25 4.83
N MET A 117 19.67 6.19 4.98
CA MET A 117 18.44 6.27 5.76
C MET A 117 18.68 5.96 7.23
N THR A 118 17.78 6.46 8.05
CA THR A 118 17.80 6.17 9.47
C THR A 118 17.54 4.69 9.71
N ILE A 119 18.17 4.15 10.72
CA ILE A 119 18.04 2.77 11.14
C ILE A 119 16.57 2.41 11.42
N GLN A 120 15.78 3.35 11.88
CA GLN A 120 14.37 3.11 12.23
C GLN A 120 13.54 2.65 11.03
N ILE A 121 13.63 3.32 9.89
CA ILE A 121 12.85 2.94 8.70
C ILE A 121 13.30 1.59 8.19
N TYR A 122 14.61 1.36 8.11
CA TYR A 122 15.15 0.09 7.67
C TYR A 122 14.70 -1.05 8.60
N THR A 123 14.72 -0.82 9.90
CA THR A 123 14.30 -1.81 10.88
C THR A 123 12.82 -2.16 10.74
N VAL A 124 11.95 -1.17 10.52
CA VAL A 124 10.52 -1.42 10.33
C VAL A 124 10.27 -2.30 9.10
N ILE A 125 10.94 -1.99 7.98
CA ILE A 125 10.76 -2.75 6.74
C ILE A 125 11.29 -4.16 6.86
N THR A 126 12.45 -4.37 7.48
CA THR A 126 13.11 -5.68 7.55
C THR A 126 12.62 -6.55 8.70
N ALA A 127 12.20 -5.95 9.82
CA ALA A 127 11.78 -6.71 11.00
C ALA A 127 10.44 -7.43 10.79
N GLU A 128 9.63 -6.93 9.86
CA GLU A 128 8.34 -7.55 9.53
C GLU A 128 8.43 -8.58 8.40
N SER A 129 9.61 -8.76 7.86
CA SER A 129 9.83 -9.69 6.76
C SER A 129 10.25 -11.07 7.22
#